data_257f8ab53f9d7f89b18668b9d34b9673
#
_entry.id   257f8ab53f9d7f89b18668b9d34b9673
#
_cell.length_a   1.000
_cell.length_b   1.000
_cell.length_c   1.000
_cell.angle_alpha   90.00
_cell.angle_beta   90.00
_cell.angle_gamma   90.00
#
_symmetry.space_group_name_H-M   'P 1'
#
loop_
_entity.id
_entity.type
_entity.pdbx_description
1 polymer ?
#
loop_
_entity_poly.entity_id
_entity_poly.type
_entity_poly.pdbx_seq_one_letter_code
_entity_poly.pdbx_strand_id
1 'polypeptide(L)'
;MHEITGSTRIMAILADPIHHVKTPQGINRLMRQRGIDAVMVPWHVAPEGLADALQALRGMRNFDGCIVTVPHKTALPGLCDELTPGAARIGAVNVVRRLPDGRLRGGMLDGDGFVAGLRREGIEPRGQSAYLAGAGGAASAIAFALAQAGVSRLTIANRTSAKAQQLIARLAPEFPAITFAQGTDDPSGHDLVVNATSLGLREADALPLDVTRLTADQTVAEIIMQPVETRWLAAAREKGCRIQYGAPMLACQIELMAAFMRGEPA
;
A
#
# COMPACT_ATOMS: atom_id res chain seq x y z
N MET A 1 7.28 -28.82 -5.79
CA MET A 1 7.47 -28.02 -4.56
C MET A 1 8.96 -27.68 -4.54
N HIS A 2 9.38 -26.45 -4.28
CA HIS A 2 10.81 -26.16 -4.16
C HIS A 2 11.28 -26.85 -2.88
N GLU A 3 12.38 -27.57 -2.93
CA GLU A 3 12.94 -28.23 -1.75
C GLU A 3 13.52 -27.16 -0.83
N ILE A 4 13.19 -27.21 0.47
CA ILE A 4 13.73 -26.31 1.47
C ILE A 4 14.97 -26.97 2.07
N THR A 5 16.10 -26.30 1.96
CA THR A 5 17.42 -26.79 2.43
C THR A 5 18.03 -25.83 3.45
N GLY A 6 19.19 -26.16 3.98
CA GLY A 6 19.93 -25.27 4.88
C GLY A 6 20.43 -23.96 4.23
N SER A 7 20.42 -23.86 2.91
CA SER A 7 20.78 -22.67 2.14
C SER A 7 19.60 -21.75 1.84
N THR A 8 18.37 -22.24 2.01
CA THR A 8 17.15 -21.48 1.68
C THR A 8 17.04 -20.21 2.51
N ARG A 9 16.85 -19.08 1.83
CA ARG A 9 16.59 -17.78 2.47
C ARG A 9 15.16 -17.72 3.00
N ILE A 10 14.97 -17.04 4.11
CA ILE A 10 13.67 -16.93 4.79
C ILE A 10 13.16 -15.48 4.71
N MET A 11 11.90 -15.35 4.35
CA MET A 11 11.10 -14.15 4.50
C MET A 11 9.88 -14.47 5.38
N ALA A 12 9.34 -13.48 6.06
CA ALA A 12 8.14 -13.64 6.87
C ALA A 12 7.06 -12.63 6.49
N ILE A 13 5.81 -12.91 6.88
CA ILE A 13 4.76 -11.90 7.00
C ILE A 13 4.19 -11.97 8.41
N LEU A 14 4.12 -10.82 9.08
CA LEU A 14 3.62 -10.68 10.45
C LEU A 14 2.26 -10.01 10.46
N ALA A 15 1.30 -10.61 11.13
CA ALA A 15 -0.07 -10.08 11.28
C ALA A 15 -0.77 -10.69 12.50
N ASP A 16 -1.85 -10.04 12.93
CA ASP A 16 -2.80 -10.57 13.90
C ASP A 16 -4.23 -10.09 13.54
N PRO A 17 -5.15 -11.00 13.14
CA PRO A 17 -4.93 -12.41 12.80
C PRO A 17 -4.18 -12.61 11.48
N ILE A 18 -3.52 -13.76 11.32
CA ILE A 18 -2.67 -14.08 10.15
C ILE A 18 -3.43 -14.83 9.04
N HIS A 19 -4.52 -15.52 9.34
CA HIS A 19 -5.17 -16.48 8.43
C HIS A 19 -5.72 -15.89 7.12
N HIS A 20 -5.95 -14.58 7.09
CA HIS A 20 -6.52 -13.90 5.92
C HIS A 20 -5.47 -13.45 4.90
N VAL A 21 -4.16 -13.48 5.25
CA VAL A 21 -3.11 -12.98 4.35
C VAL A 21 -2.88 -13.92 3.17
N LYS A 22 -2.76 -13.35 1.98
CA LYS A 22 -2.49 -14.07 0.71
C LYS A 22 -1.11 -13.77 0.13
N THR A 23 -0.37 -12.89 0.76
CA THR A 23 0.97 -12.45 0.30
C THR A 23 1.98 -13.61 0.21
N PRO A 24 2.00 -14.61 1.13
CA PRO A 24 2.93 -15.74 1.00
C PRO A 24 2.79 -16.51 -0.31
N GLN A 25 1.56 -16.70 -0.79
CA GLN A 25 1.33 -17.38 -2.07
C GLN A 25 1.93 -16.58 -3.24
N GLY A 26 1.78 -15.25 -3.23
CA GLY A 26 2.33 -14.36 -4.25
C GLY A 26 3.86 -14.34 -4.24
N ILE A 27 4.47 -14.08 -3.09
CA ILE A 27 5.94 -14.04 -2.94
C ILE A 27 6.55 -15.41 -3.29
N ASN A 28 6.02 -16.51 -2.77
CA ASN A 28 6.55 -17.84 -3.05
C ASN A 28 6.40 -18.24 -4.52
N ARG A 29 5.36 -17.78 -5.21
CA ARG A 29 5.23 -17.95 -6.66
C ARG A 29 6.30 -17.15 -7.38
N LEU A 30 6.50 -15.88 -7.02
CA LEU A 30 7.52 -15.01 -7.60
C LEU A 30 8.93 -15.58 -7.42
N MET A 31 9.28 -16.08 -6.22
CA MET A 31 10.58 -16.69 -5.96
C MET A 31 10.81 -17.91 -6.87
N ARG A 32 9.81 -18.79 -7.00
CA ARG A 32 9.90 -19.94 -7.91
C ARG A 32 10.07 -19.52 -9.37
N GLN A 33 9.30 -18.54 -9.84
CA GLN A 33 9.38 -18.05 -11.22
C GLN A 33 10.75 -17.45 -11.55
N ARG A 34 11.40 -16.83 -10.55
CA ARG A 34 12.73 -16.23 -10.71
C ARG A 34 13.89 -17.19 -10.39
N GLY A 35 13.61 -18.43 -10.02
CA GLY A 35 14.63 -19.41 -9.63
C GLY A 35 15.38 -19.04 -8.35
N ILE A 36 14.75 -18.28 -7.47
CA ILE A 36 15.36 -17.79 -6.22
C ILE A 36 15.07 -18.79 -5.10
N ASP A 37 16.12 -19.28 -4.43
CA ASP A 37 16.00 -20.18 -3.27
C ASP A 37 15.63 -19.37 -2.01
N ALA A 38 14.36 -19.00 -1.93
CA ALA A 38 13.79 -18.28 -0.79
C ALA A 38 12.34 -18.67 -0.57
N VAL A 39 11.92 -18.63 0.69
CA VAL A 39 10.54 -18.95 1.10
C VAL A 39 10.00 -17.89 2.05
N MET A 40 8.74 -17.49 1.83
CA MET A 40 7.99 -16.66 2.77
C MET A 40 7.06 -17.52 3.61
N VAL A 41 7.12 -17.35 4.92
CA VAL A 41 6.27 -18.04 5.90
C VAL A 41 5.39 -17.03 6.65
N PRO A 42 4.12 -17.39 6.97
CA PRO A 42 3.26 -16.55 7.80
C PRO A 42 3.60 -16.74 9.28
N TRP A 43 3.71 -15.62 10.01
CA TRP A 43 3.91 -15.57 11.46
C TRP A 43 2.73 -14.87 12.11
N HIS A 44 1.99 -15.61 12.94
CA HIS A 44 0.91 -15.05 13.75
C HIS A 44 1.54 -14.47 15.04
N VAL A 45 1.64 -13.15 15.08
CA VAL A 45 2.32 -12.43 16.17
C VAL A 45 1.34 -11.43 16.77
N ALA A 46 1.03 -11.58 18.04
CA ALA A 46 0.24 -10.59 18.78
C ALA A 46 1.02 -9.28 18.97
N PRO A 47 0.36 -8.13 19.18
CA PRO A 47 1.04 -6.85 19.35
C PRO A 47 2.12 -6.85 20.44
N GLU A 48 1.89 -7.57 21.53
CA GLU A 48 2.81 -7.66 22.67
C GLU A 48 4.11 -8.40 22.32
N GLY A 49 4.04 -9.39 21.42
CA GLY A 49 5.18 -10.19 20.99
C GLY A 49 5.97 -9.60 19.82
N LEU A 50 5.52 -8.45 19.25
CA LEU A 50 6.11 -7.89 18.03
C LEU A 50 7.60 -7.54 18.20
N ALA A 51 7.97 -6.89 19.30
CA ALA A 51 9.34 -6.47 19.56
C ALA A 51 10.27 -7.69 19.71
N ASP A 52 9.85 -8.72 20.42
CA ASP A 52 10.62 -9.95 20.62
C ASP A 52 10.78 -10.73 19.30
N ALA A 53 9.72 -10.80 18.49
CA ALA A 53 9.77 -11.40 17.17
C ALA A 53 10.81 -10.71 16.27
N LEU A 54 10.81 -9.38 16.22
CA LEU A 54 11.80 -8.62 15.45
C LEU A 54 13.22 -8.78 15.99
N GLN A 55 13.40 -8.83 17.33
CA GLN A 55 14.69 -9.07 17.95
C GLN A 55 15.26 -10.44 17.56
N ALA A 56 14.41 -11.48 17.55
CA ALA A 56 14.81 -12.80 17.08
C ALA A 56 15.26 -12.78 15.60
N LEU A 57 14.48 -12.11 14.74
CA LEU A 57 14.78 -11.99 13.31
C LEU A 57 16.12 -11.27 13.03
N ARG A 58 16.56 -10.34 13.88
CA ARG A 58 17.87 -9.68 13.76
C ARG A 58 19.03 -10.68 13.79
N GLY A 59 18.93 -11.72 14.62
CA GLY A 59 19.95 -12.75 14.79
C GLY A 59 20.01 -13.78 13.65
N MET A 60 18.97 -13.90 12.83
CA MET A 60 18.87 -14.93 11.79
C MET A 60 19.64 -14.52 10.53
N ARG A 61 20.77 -15.20 10.26
CA ARG A 61 21.64 -14.87 9.12
C ARG A 61 21.03 -15.20 7.76
N ASN A 62 20.14 -16.17 7.68
CA ASN A 62 19.41 -16.55 6.46
C ASN A 62 18.06 -15.82 6.29
N PHE A 63 17.77 -14.81 7.12
CA PHE A 63 16.56 -14.00 7.02
C PHE A 63 16.82 -12.74 6.15
N ASP A 64 15.99 -12.53 5.12
CA ASP A 64 16.09 -11.36 4.23
C ASP A 64 15.24 -10.19 4.74
N GLY A 65 14.04 -10.46 5.23
CA GLY A 65 13.13 -9.43 5.69
C GLY A 65 11.72 -9.95 5.95
N CYS A 66 10.84 -9.05 6.33
CA CYS A 66 9.45 -9.38 6.52
C CYS A 66 8.50 -8.31 5.97
N ILE A 67 7.33 -8.77 5.58
CA ILE A 67 6.16 -7.93 5.34
C ILE A 67 5.40 -7.81 6.65
N VAL A 68 4.81 -6.66 6.90
CA VAL A 68 4.05 -6.39 8.12
C VAL A 68 2.70 -5.78 7.74
N THR A 69 1.64 -6.32 8.31
CA THR A 69 0.29 -5.79 8.10
C THR A 69 -0.43 -5.55 9.43
N VAL A 70 -1.74 -5.41 9.40
CA VAL A 70 -2.57 -5.10 10.58
C VAL A 70 -2.29 -6.08 11.71
N PRO A 71 -2.13 -5.60 12.97
CA PRO A 71 -2.22 -4.21 13.44
C PRO A 71 -0.88 -3.48 13.54
N HIS A 72 0.21 -4.07 13.08
CA HIS A 72 1.59 -3.75 13.47
C HIS A 72 2.22 -2.54 12.74
N LYS A 73 1.67 -2.10 11.59
CA LYS A 73 2.30 -1.11 10.69
C LYS A 73 2.77 0.17 11.39
N THR A 74 1.99 0.66 12.36
CA THR A 74 2.29 1.93 13.07
C THR A 74 3.26 1.77 14.23
N ALA A 75 3.45 0.56 14.76
CA ALA A 75 4.41 0.28 15.81
C ALA A 75 5.84 0.10 15.26
N LEU A 76 5.96 -0.35 14.02
CA LEU A 76 7.23 -0.70 13.39
C LEU A 76 8.26 0.44 13.27
N PRO A 77 7.87 1.72 13.01
CA PRO A 77 8.86 2.79 12.93
C PRO A 77 9.78 2.88 14.14
N GLY A 78 9.23 2.66 15.35
CA GLY A 78 10.01 2.67 16.61
C GLY A 78 10.87 1.41 16.84
N LEU A 79 10.70 0.37 16.02
CA LEU A 79 11.41 -0.91 16.16
C LEU A 79 12.43 -1.14 15.03
N CYS A 80 12.47 -0.27 14.03
CA CYS A 80 13.47 -0.28 12.96
C CYS A 80 14.63 0.66 13.30
N ASP A 81 15.83 0.30 12.86
CA ASP A 81 17.04 1.12 13.03
C ASP A 81 17.14 2.22 11.97
N GLU A 82 16.58 1.96 10.80
CA GLU A 82 16.52 2.90 9.68
C GLU A 82 15.12 2.88 9.06
N LEU A 83 14.70 4.03 8.54
CA LEU A 83 13.46 4.16 7.79
C LEU A 83 13.75 4.75 6.40
N THR A 84 12.99 4.28 5.40
CA THR A 84 12.95 5.01 4.14
C THR A 84 12.28 6.38 4.36
N PRO A 85 12.59 7.40 3.53
CA PRO A 85 11.95 8.71 3.65
C PRO A 85 10.41 8.63 3.67
N GLY A 86 9.82 7.78 2.81
CA GLY A 86 8.37 7.56 2.79
C GLY A 86 7.84 6.97 4.10
N ALA A 87 8.48 5.94 4.63
CA ALA A 87 8.07 5.32 5.89
C ALA A 87 8.15 6.31 7.08
N ALA A 88 9.23 7.09 7.16
CA ALA A 88 9.39 8.10 8.19
C ALA A 88 8.29 9.17 8.15
N ARG A 89 7.93 9.64 6.96
CA ARG A 89 6.91 10.68 6.75
C ARG A 89 5.50 10.17 7.01
N ILE A 90 5.20 8.95 6.57
CA ILE A 90 3.89 8.32 6.77
C ILE A 90 3.70 7.90 8.23
N GLY A 91 4.80 7.62 8.94
CA GLY A 91 4.76 7.10 10.32
C GLY A 91 4.29 5.65 10.39
N ALA A 92 4.55 4.87 9.33
CA ALA A 92 4.17 3.47 9.25
C ALA A 92 5.15 2.69 8.37
N VAL A 93 5.28 1.39 8.64
CA VAL A 93 6.12 0.45 7.90
C VAL A 93 5.28 -0.76 7.51
N ASN A 94 5.36 -1.20 6.27
CA ASN A 94 4.73 -2.44 5.81
C ASN A 94 5.72 -3.48 5.29
N VAL A 95 6.99 -3.12 5.15
CA VAL A 95 8.07 -4.03 4.77
C VAL A 95 9.34 -3.70 5.55
N VAL A 96 10.04 -4.73 5.98
CA VAL A 96 11.30 -4.62 6.72
C VAL A 96 12.36 -5.45 6.00
N ARG A 97 13.53 -4.86 5.76
CA ARG A 97 14.73 -5.55 5.30
C ARG A 97 15.71 -5.73 6.46
N ARG A 98 16.26 -6.92 6.60
CA ARG A 98 17.40 -7.15 7.46
C ARG A 98 18.69 -6.79 6.72
N LEU A 99 19.48 -5.90 7.29
CA LEU A 99 20.78 -5.51 6.75
C LEU A 99 21.85 -6.55 7.13
N PRO A 100 23.00 -6.59 6.42
CA PRO A 100 24.06 -7.58 6.69
C PRO A 100 24.57 -7.56 8.15
N ASP A 101 24.56 -6.40 8.79
CA ASP A 101 24.96 -6.20 10.19
C ASP A 101 23.88 -6.55 11.23
N GLY A 102 22.71 -6.98 10.77
CA GLY A 102 21.56 -7.37 11.61
C GLY A 102 20.62 -6.23 11.94
N ARG A 103 20.90 -4.98 11.56
CA ARG A 103 19.96 -3.87 11.67
C ARG A 103 18.76 -4.06 10.75
N LEU A 104 17.66 -3.43 11.10
CA LEU A 104 16.40 -3.50 10.37
C LEU A 104 16.10 -2.14 9.71
N ARG A 105 15.85 -2.16 8.40
CA ARG A 105 15.41 -1.00 7.62
C ARG A 105 13.96 -1.16 7.26
N GLY A 106 13.12 -0.21 7.72
CA GLY A 106 11.68 -0.19 7.43
C GLY A 106 11.34 0.62 6.19
N GLY A 107 10.40 0.13 5.39
CA GLY A 107 9.84 0.78 4.22
C GLY A 107 8.31 0.78 4.23
N MET A 108 7.71 1.69 3.46
CA MET A 108 6.27 1.75 3.25
C MET A 108 5.99 1.78 1.75
N LEU A 109 5.52 0.66 1.19
CA LEU A 109 5.38 0.44 -0.25
C LEU A 109 3.92 0.32 -0.72
N ASP A 110 2.92 0.60 0.15
CA ASP A 110 1.50 0.60 -0.26
C ASP A 110 1.26 1.61 -1.37
N GLY A 111 1.76 2.83 -1.23
CA GLY A 111 1.59 3.88 -2.20
C GLY A 111 2.37 3.63 -3.49
N ASP A 112 3.63 3.18 -3.38
CA ASP A 112 4.46 2.83 -4.55
C ASP A 112 3.82 1.70 -5.36
N GLY A 113 3.27 0.69 -4.69
CA GLY A 113 2.53 -0.40 -5.31
C GLY A 113 1.27 0.09 -6.03
N PHE A 114 0.55 1.05 -5.46
CA PHE A 114 -0.63 1.63 -6.09
C PHE A 114 -0.24 2.39 -7.37
N VAL A 115 0.73 3.30 -7.30
CA VAL A 115 1.19 4.07 -8.47
C VAL A 115 1.79 3.15 -9.54
N ALA A 116 2.56 2.14 -9.16
CA ALA A 116 3.06 1.13 -10.09
C ALA A 116 1.92 0.35 -10.76
N GLY A 117 0.85 0.03 -9.99
CA GLY A 117 -0.35 -0.60 -10.51
C GLY A 117 -1.08 0.26 -11.54
N LEU A 118 -1.21 1.57 -11.29
CA LEU A 118 -1.77 2.52 -12.26
C LEU A 118 -0.96 2.52 -13.56
N ARG A 119 0.37 2.69 -13.46
CA ARG A 119 1.27 2.73 -14.62
C ARG A 119 1.26 1.44 -15.43
N ARG A 120 1.18 0.30 -14.77
CA ARG A 120 1.07 -1.01 -15.42
C ARG A 120 -0.16 -1.12 -16.31
N GLU A 121 -1.26 -0.46 -15.92
CA GLU A 121 -2.50 -0.39 -16.69
C GLU A 121 -2.54 0.84 -17.63
N GLY A 122 -1.39 1.53 -17.82
CA GLY A 122 -1.28 2.67 -18.73
C GLY A 122 -1.95 3.94 -18.21
N ILE A 123 -2.03 4.10 -16.87
CA ILE A 123 -2.53 5.32 -16.21
C ILE A 123 -1.32 6.01 -15.59
N GLU A 124 -0.92 7.17 -16.14
CA GLU A 124 0.18 7.97 -15.60
C GLU A 124 -0.37 9.11 -14.73
N PRO A 125 -0.13 9.11 -13.42
CA PRO A 125 -0.67 10.13 -12.52
C PRO A 125 -0.04 11.52 -12.70
N ARG A 126 1.15 11.62 -13.30
CA ARG A 126 1.85 12.90 -13.45
C ARG A 126 0.98 13.93 -14.18
N GLY A 127 0.86 15.09 -13.59
CA GLY A 127 0.08 16.21 -14.12
C GLY A 127 -1.43 16.09 -13.95
N GLN A 128 -1.96 14.91 -13.57
CA GLN A 128 -3.37 14.72 -13.34
C GLN A 128 -3.83 15.41 -12.04
N SER A 129 -5.11 15.76 -11.99
CA SER A 129 -5.80 16.11 -10.76
C SER A 129 -6.37 14.83 -10.13
N ALA A 130 -5.98 14.55 -8.88
CA ALA A 130 -6.40 13.35 -8.17
C ALA A 130 -7.33 13.67 -7.00
N TYR A 131 -8.36 12.86 -6.84
CA TYR A 131 -9.29 12.85 -5.71
C TYR A 131 -9.11 11.55 -4.91
N LEU A 132 -8.80 11.65 -3.63
CA LEU A 132 -8.55 10.51 -2.76
C LEU A 132 -9.58 10.44 -1.63
N ALA A 133 -10.41 9.43 -1.63
CA ALA A 133 -11.28 9.09 -0.50
C ALA A 133 -10.51 8.23 0.50
N GLY A 134 -10.35 8.75 1.72
CA GLY A 134 -9.66 8.12 2.83
C GLY A 134 -8.46 8.92 3.34
N ALA A 135 -8.17 8.75 4.65
CA ALA A 135 -6.99 9.32 5.32
C ALA A 135 -6.44 8.33 6.38
N GLY A 136 -6.62 7.03 6.15
CA GLY A 136 -6.01 5.94 6.92
C GLY A 136 -4.58 5.64 6.45
N GLY A 137 -3.97 4.58 6.97
CA GLY A 137 -2.58 4.22 6.66
C GLY A 137 -2.32 4.02 5.16
N ALA A 138 -3.15 3.21 4.47
CA ALA A 138 -3.01 2.99 3.03
C ALA A 138 -3.27 4.28 2.23
N ALA A 139 -4.33 5.03 2.58
CA ALA A 139 -4.64 6.31 1.94
C ALA A 139 -3.50 7.33 2.11
N SER A 140 -2.87 7.39 3.28
CA SER A 140 -1.71 8.26 3.54
C SER A 140 -0.52 7.89 2.66
N ALA A 141 -0.26 6.59 2.50
CA ALA A 141 0.80 6.10 1.62
C ALA A 141 0.51 6.42 0.15
N ILE A 142 -0.74 6.24 -0.29
CA ILE A 142 -1.17 6.57 -1.66
C ILE A 142 -1.10 8.08 -1.92
N ALA A 143 -1.56 8.90 -0.97
CA ALA A 143 -1.46 10.36 -1.07
C ALA A 143 0.00 10.82 -1.28
N PHE A 144 0.92 10.26 -0.48
CA PHE A 144 2.35 10.54 -0.60
C PHE A 144 2.89 10.11 -1.97
N ALA A 145 2.57 8.89 -2.41
CA ALA A 145 3.06 8.35 -3.69
C ALA A 145 2.47 9.09 -4.90
N LEU A 146 1.20 9.52 -4.86
CA LEU A 146 0.61 10.35 -5.90
C LEU A 146 1.29 11.73 -5.96
N ALA A 147 1.55 12.34 -4.81
CA ALA A 147 2.29 13.60 -4.74
C ALA A 147 3.71 13.43 -5.32
N GLN A 148 4.41 12.36 -4.95
CA GLN A 148 5.74 12.03 -5.47
C GLN A 148 5.72 11.73 -6.98
N ALA A 149 4.64 11.13 -7.50
CA ALA A 149 4.44 10.91 -8.92
C ALA A 149 4.18 12.21 -9.71
N GLY A 150 3.91 13.32 -9.01
CA GLY A 150 3.77 14.64 -9.62
C GLY A 150 2.36 14.94 -10.12
N VAL A 151 1.32 14.55 -9.38
CA VAL A 151 -0.04 15.05 -9.65
C VAL A 151 -0.07 16.58 -9.55
N SER A 152 -0.91 17.25 -10.31
CA SER A 152 -1.03 18.72 -10.28
C SER A 152 -1.87 19.20 -9.09
N ARG A 153 -2.87 18.41 -8.72
CA ARG A 153 -3.79 18.67 -7.61
C ARG A 153 -4.09 17.37 -6.88
N LEU A 154 -4.16 17.42 -5.55
CA LEU A 154 -4.58 16.30 -4.72
C LEU A 154 -5.64 16.76 -3.72
N THR A 155 -6.89 16.35 -3.96
CA THR A 155 -8.00 16.57 -3.06
C THR A 155 -8.19 15.34 -2.19
N ILE A 156 -8.24 15.52 -0.86
CA ILE A 156 -8.36 14.43 0.10
C ILE A 156 -9.67 14.58 0.86
N ALA A 157 -10.53 13.56 0.78
CA ALA A 157 -11.77 13.47 1.51
C ALA A 157 -11.71 12.35 2.55
N ASN A 158 -12.28 12.60 3.73
CA ASN A 158 -12.39 11.56 4.76
C ASN A 158 -13.58 11.86 5.68
N ARG A 159 -14.29 10.80 6.12
CA ARG A 159 -15.41 10.93 7.06
C ARG A 159 -15.07 11.80 8.28
N THR A 160 -13.88 11.65 8.85
CA THR A 160 -13.35 12.55 9.87
C THR A 160 -12.51 13.62 9.20
N SER A 161 -13.07 14.78 8.96
CA SER A 161 -12.47 15.92 8.26
C SER A 161 -11.06 16.27 8.79
N ALA A 162 -10.88 16.28 10.11
CA ALA A 162 -9.60 16.58 10.75
C ALA A 162 -8.45 15.64 10.29
N LYS A 163 -8.74 14.38 9.97
CA LYS A 163 -7.71 13.44 9.46
C LYS A 163 -7.25 13.82 8.05
N ALA A 164 -8.16 14.27 7.18
CA ALA A 164 -7.80 14.77 5.85
C ALA A 164 -6.95 16.04 5.96
N GLN A 165 -7.35 16.99 6.81
CA GLN A 165 -6.58 18.21 7.07
C GLN A 165 -5.18 17.92 7.61
N GLN A 166 -5.04 17.01 8.56
CA GLN A 166 -3.74 16.59 9.11
C GLN A 166 -2.85 15.95 8.03
N LEU A 167 -3.42 15.14 7.13
CA LEU A 167 -2.67 14.55 6.03
C LEU A 167 -2.21 15.62 5.05
N ILE A 168 -3.07 16.54 4.66
CA ILE A 168 -2.74 17.70 3.80
C ILE A 168 -1.63 18.54 4.45
N ALA A 169 -1.75 18.90 5.72
CA ALA A 169 -0.76 19.71 6.45
C ALA A 169 0.62 19.04 6.49
N ARG A 170 0.71 17.71 6.48
CA ARG A 170 1.98 16.98 6.40
C ARG A 170 2.57 16.96 5.00
N LEU A 171 1.74 16.90 3.96
CA LEU A 171 2.21 16.75 2.57
C LEU A 171 2.54 18.10 1.91
N ALA A 172 1.72 19.12 2.14
CA ALA A 172 1.82 20.41 1.43
C ALA A 172 3.21 21.08 1.54
N PRO A 173 3.91 21.08 2.69
CA PRO A 173 5.25 21.67 2.78
C PRO A 173 6.31 20.94 1.93
N GLU A 174 6.11 19.64 1.69
CA GLU A 174 7.08 18.82 0.95
C GLU A 174 6.86 18.86 -0.58
N PHE A 175 5.65 19.20 -1.00
CA PHE A 175 5.25 19.21 -2.40
C PHE A 175 4.64 20.58 -2.78
N PRO A 176 5.42 21.66 -2.74
CA PRO A 176 4.90 23.04 -2.92
C PRO A 176 4.35 23.29 -4.34
N ALA A 177 4.68 22.45 -5.31
CA ALA A 177 4.14 22.54 -6.68
C ALA A 177 2.74 21.92 -6.82
N ILE A 178 2.22 21.23 -5.80
CA ILE A 178 0.93 20.55 -5.84
C ILE A 178 -0.12 21.39 -5.12
N THR A 179 -1.28 21.55 -5.74
CA THR A 179 -2.45 22.15 -5.07
C THR A 179 -3.14 21.11 -4.21
N PHE A 180 -3.05 21.25 -2.89
CA PHE A 180 -3.79 20.40 -1.95
C PHE A 180 -5.12 21.03 -1.58
N ALA A 181 -6.18 20.21 -1.50
CA ALA A 181 -7.50 20.63 -1.06
C ALA A 181 -8.17 19.57 -0.18
N GLN A 182 -9.01 20.02 0.73
CA GLN A 182 -9.92 19.12 1.42
C GLN A 182 -11.18 18.92 0.57
N GLY A 183 -11.58 17.66 0.39
CA GLY A 183 -12.76 17.28 -0.35
C GLY A 183 -13.95 16.94 0.56
N THR A 184 -15.10 16.75 -0.09
CA THR A 184 -16.37 16.29 0.49
C THR A 184 -16.66 14.84 0.03
N ASP A 185 -17.81 14.60 -0.55
CA ASP A 185 -18.20 13.38 -1.27
C ASP A 185 -18.29 13.61 -2.80
N ASP A 186 -18.04 14.84 -3.27
CA ASP A 186 -18.11 15.24 -4.68
C ASP A 186 -16.72 15.16 -5.35
N PRO A 187 -16.46 14.14 -6.20
CA PRO A 187 -15.21 13.96 -6.92
C PRO A 187 -15.14 14.72 -8.25
N SER A 188 -16.12 15.60 -8.56
CA SER A 188 -16.21 16.30 -9.85
C SER A 188 -14.93 17.04 -10.20
N GLY A 189 -14.61 17.11 -11.49
CA GLY A 189 -13.48 17.90 -12.01
C GLY A 189 -12.10 17.38 -11.60
N HIS A 190 -11.98 16.06 -11.36
CA HIS A 190 -10.72 15.37 -11.16
C HIS A 190 -10.54 14.27 -12.22
N ASP A 191 -9.31 14.08 -12.70
CA ASP A 191 -8.97 13.08 -13.72
C ASP A 191 -8.91 11.66 -13.11
N LEU A 192 -8.38 11.55 -11.88
CA LEU A 192 -8.21 10.30 -11.16
C LEU A 192 -8.98 10.34 -9.82
N VAL A 193 -9.93 9.44 -9.63
CA VAL A 193 -10.73 9.31 -8.40
C VAL A 193 -10.39 7.98 -7.72
N VAL A 194 -9.92 8.03 -6.48
CA VAL A 194 -9.39 6.86 -5.77
C VAL A 194 -10.18 6.58 -4.50
N ASN A 195 -10.73 5.37 -4.36
CA ASN A 195 -11.22 4.84 -3.10
C ASN A 195 -10.10 4.12 -2.34
N ALA A 196 -9.57 4.74 -1.30
CA ALA A 196 -8.62 4.15 -0.37
C ALA A 196 -9.22 3.96 1.04
N THR A 197 -10.54 3.82 1.11
CA THR A 197 -11.30 3.49 2.32
C THR A 197 -11.55 1.98 2.41
N SER A 198 -12.18 1.54 3.50
CA SER A 198 -12.73 0.18 3.64
C SER A 198 -14.14 0.03 3.09
N LEU A 199 -14.76 1.12 2.59
CA LEU A 199 -16.12 1.08 2.05
C LEU A 199 -16.14 0.34 0.71
N GLY A 200 -16.91 -0.75 0.66
CA GLY A 200 -16.98 -1.69 -0.46
C GLY A 200 -16.44 -3.08 -0.13
N LEU A 201 -15.82 -3.28 1.05
CA LEU A 201 -15.45 -4.62 1.54
C LEU A 201 -16.67 -5.49 1.83
N ARG A 202 -17.78 -4.86 2.24
CA ARG A 202 -19.06 -5.52 2.52
C ARG A 202 -20.10 -5.01 1.56
N GLU A 203 -21.00 -5.87 1.14
CA GLU A 203 -22.08 -5.51 0.21
C GLU A 203 -23.00 -4.39 0.75
N ALA A 204 -23.20 -4.38 2.08
CA ALA A 204 -24.03 -3.37 2.76
C ALA A 204 -23.31 -2.03 3.02
N ASP A 205 -22.01 -1.90 2.68
CA ASP A 205 -21.28 -0.65 2.88
C ASP A 205 -21.90 0.48 2.02
N ALA A 206 -21.91 1.70 2.56
CA ALA A 206 -22.23 2.90 1.79
C ALA A 206 -21.18 3.10 0.68
N LEU A 207 -21.55 3.82 -0.36
CA LEU A 207 -20.60 4.23 -1.40
C LEU A 207 -19.61 5.25 -0.79
N PRO A 208 -18.34 5.20 -1.20
CA PRO A 208 -17.31 6.08 -0.63
C PRO A 208 -17.47 7.54 -1.05
N LEU A 209 -18.04 7.77 -2.22
CA LEU A 209 -18.25 9.07 -2.85
C LEU A 209 -19.59 9.09 -3.62
N ASP A 210 -20.05 10.28 -3.99
CA ASP A 210 -21.26 10.44 -4.81
C ASP A 210 -21.00 10.03 -6.27
N VAL A 211 -21.46 8.83 -6.64
CA VAL A 211 -21.33 8.31 -8.01
C VAL A 211 -22.11 9.12 -9.06
N THR A 212 -23.10 9.92 -8.64
CA THR A 212 -23.87 10.75 -9.59
C THR A 212 -23.01 11.86 -10.18
N ARG A 213 -21.93 12.23 -9.49
CA ARG A 213 -20.95 13.26 -9.86
C ARG A 213 -19.81 12.76 -10.74
N LEU A 214 -19.72 11.45 -10.99
CA LEU A 214 -18.71 10.88 -11.89
C LEU A 214 -19.07 11.15 -13.35
N THR A 215 -18.05 11.38 -14.17
CA THR A 215 -18.13 11.61 -15.62
C THR A 215 -17.24 10.63 -16.38
N ALA A 216 -17.56 10.33 -17.64
CA ALA A 216 -16.91 9.27 -18.43
C ALA A 216 -15.42 9.53 -18.74
N ASP A 217 -14.97 10.76 -18.62
CA ASP A 217 -13.56 11.16 -18.81
C ASP A 217 -12.67 10.83 -17.60
N GLN A 218 -13.24 10.44 -16.47
CA GLN A 218 -12.52 10.12 -15.25
C GLN A 218 -12.00 8.68 -15.23
N THR A 219 -10.84 8.49 -14.60
CA THR A 219 -10.37 7.18 -14.17
C THR A 219 -10.77 6.96 -12.71
N VAL A 220 -11.43 5.85 -12.43
CA VAL A 220 -11.87 5.49 -11.08
C VAL A 220 -11.11 4.26 -10.60
N ALA A 221 -10.41 4.38 -9.50
CA ALA A 221 -9.53 3.36 -8.95
C ALA A 221 -9.89 3.01 -7.51
N GLU A 222 -9.58 1.78 -7.07
CA GLU A 222 -9.67 1.40 -5.66
C GLU A 222 -8.62 0.39 -5.25
N ILE A 223 -8.49 0.21 -3.93
CA ILE A 223 -7.52 -0.72 -3.32
C ILE A 223 -8.16 -2.02 -2.81
N ILE A 224 -9.47 -2.16 -2.93
CA ILE A 224 -10.20 -3.35 -2.50
C ILE A 224 -9.95 -4.47 -3.52
N MET A 225 -9.64 -5.67 -3.02
CA MET A 225 -9.35 -6.85 -3.84
C MET A 225 -10.46 -7.90 -3.78
N GLN A 226 -11.28 -7.85 -2.73
CA GLN A 226 -12.43 -8.73 -2.55
C GLN A 226 -13.59 -7.91 -1.95
N PRO A 227 -14.72 -7.81 -2.69
CA PRO A 227 -14.98 -8.40 -4.01
C PRO A 227 -14.05 -7.84 -5.10
N VAL A 228 -13.90 -8.55 -6.23
CA VAL A 228 -13.06 -8.10 -7.36
C VAL A 228 -13.59 -6.79 -7.96
N GLU A 229 -14.89 -6.64 -8.04
CA GLU A 229 -15.57 -5.41 -8.43
C GLU A 229 -16.55 -5.02 -7.32
N THR A 230 -16.35 -3.86 -6.74
CA THR A 230 -17.24 -3.30 -5.72
C THR A 230 -18.45 -2.61 -6.39
N ARG A 231 -19.51 -2.39 -5.63
CA ARG A 231 -20.67 -1.61 -6.10
C ARG A 231 -20.28 -0.21 -6.62
N TRP A 232 -19.24 0.38 -6.04
CA TRP A 232 -18.74 1.69 -6.45
C TRP A 232 -18.04 1.63 -7.81
N LEU A 233 -17.17 0.65 -8.05
CA LEU A 233 -16.54 0.44 -9.36
C LEU A 233 -17.57 0.07 -10.44
N ALA A 234 -18.54 -0.78 -10.11
CA ALA A 234 -19.61 -1.13 -11.03
C ALA A 234 -20.40 0.12 -11.47
N ALA A 235 -20.79 0.97 -10.52
CA ALA A 235 -21.51 2.21 -10.81
C ALA A 235 -20.67 3.20 -11.63
N ALA A 236 -19.35 3.30 -11.35
CA ALA A 236 -18.44 4.12 -12.14
C ALA A 236 -18.30 3.59 -13.58
N ARG A 237 -18.24 2.28 -13.77
CA ARG A 237 -18.21 1.64 -15.09
C ARG A 237 -19.49 1.92 -15.89
N GLU A 238 -20.67 1.88 -15.24
CA GLU A 238 -21.94 2.23 -15.86
C GLU A 238 -21.98 3.70 -16.33
N LYS A 239 -21.23 4.59 -15.67
CA LYS A 239 -21.03 5.97 -16.09
C LYS A 239 -20.04 6.13 -17.25
N GLY A 240 -19.38 5.07 -17.69
CA GLY A 240 -18.39 5.09 -18.76
C GLY A 240 -16.99 5.45 -18.30
N CYS A 241 -16.73 5.51 -16.99
CA CYS A 241 -15.39 5.77 -16.44
C CYS A 241 -14.43 4.64 -16.80
N ARG A 242 -13.14 4.98 -16.96
CA ARG A 242 -12.06 3.98 -16.96
C ARG A 242 -11.89 3.41 -15.55
N ILE A 243 -11.84 2.09 -15.42
CA ILE A 243 -11.79 1.41 -14.11
C ILE A 243 -10.41 0.83 -13.85
N GLN A 244 -9.90 1.04 -12.62
CA GLN A 244 -8.70 0.41 -12.07
C GLN A 244 -9.07 -0.41 -10.83
N TYR A 245 -8.93 -1.72 -10.93
CA TYR A 245 -9.15 -2.66 -9.81
C TYR A 245 -8.00 -2.65 -8.80
N GLY A 246 -8.23 -3.21 -7.60
CA GLY A 246 -7.19 -3.31 -6.57
C GLY A 246 -6.08 -4.33 -6.87
N ALA A 247 -6.36 -5.36 -7.67
CA ALA A 247 -5.41 -6.46 -7.93
C ALA A 247 -4.06 -6.02 -8.53
N PRO A 248 -3.96 -5.08 -9.49
CA PRO A 248 -2.68 -4.57 -9.99
C PRO A 248 -1.80 -3.96 -8.91
N MET A 249 -2.37 -3.25 -7.92
CA MET A 249 -1.64 -2.74 -6.77
C MET A 249 -0.94 -3.87 -6.02
N LEU A 250 -1.66 -4.95 -5.66
CA LEU A 250 -1.08 -6.09 -4.95
C LEU A 250 0.02 -6.77 -5.75
N ALA A 251 -0.19 -6.95 -7.06
CA ALA A 251 0.81 -7.58 -7.93
C ALA A 251 2.13 -6.79 -7.93
N CYS A 252 2.05 -5.46 -8.07
CA CYS A 252 3.23 -4.59 -8.02
C CYS A 252 3.84 -4.53 -6.61
N GLN A 253 3.02 -4.50 -5.55
CA GLN A 253 3.53 -4.57 -4.17
C GLN A 253 4.36 -5.83 -3.91
N ILE A 254 3.92 -6.99 -4.38
CA ILE A 254 4.64 -8.25 -4.22
C ILE A 254 6.05 -8.14 -4.82
N GLU A 255 6.17 -7.57 -6.02
CA GLU A 255 7.46 -7.39 -6.69
C GLU A 255 8.35 -6.40 -5.93
N LEU A 256 7.81 -5.23 -5.56
CA LEU A 256 8.54 -4.19 -4.83
C LEU A 256 8.98 -4.66 -3.44
N MET A 257 8.12 -5.34 -2.70
CA MET A 257 8.44 -5.84 -1.36
C MET A 257 9.51 -6.94 -1.41
N ALA A 258 9.44 -7.85 -2.40
CA ALA A 258 10.45 -8.86 -2.60
C ALA A 258 11.82 -8.23 -2.92
N ALA A 259 11.87 -7.27 -3.84
CA ALA A 259 13.08 -6.54 -4.17
C ALA A 259 13.64 -5.79 -2.96
N PHE A 260 12.78 -5.10 -2.18
CA PHE A 260 13.18 -4.38 -0.98
C PHE A 260 13.82 -5.30 0.07
N MET A 261 13.17 -6.42 0.42
CA MET A 261 13.69 -7.39 1.40
C MET A 261 15.04 -7.95 0.97
N ARG A 262 15.23 -8.21 -0.32
CA ARG A 262 16.46 -8.77 -0.88
C ARG A 262 17.53 -7.71 -1.14
N GLY A 263 17.19 -6.43 -1.09
CA GLY A 263 18.11 -5.33 -1.40
C GLY A 263 18.43 -5.18 -2.87
N GLU A 264 17.53 -5.61 -3.71
CA GLU A 264 17.58 -5.42 -5.15
C GLU A 264 17.05 -4.01 -5.50
N PRO A 265 17.50 -3.41 -6.60
CA PRO A 265 16.88 -2.19 -7.11
C PRO A 265 15.42 -2.46 -7.48
N ALA A 266 14.55 -1.48 -7.22
CA ALA A 266 13.13 -1.54 -7.55
C ALA A 266 12.86 -1.26 -9.03
#